data_a8dfaad98e775a8489ca59d7922e467b
#
_entry.id   a8dfaad98e775a8489ca59d7922e467b
#
_cell.length_a   1.000
_cell.length_b   1.000
_cell.length_c   1.000
_cell.angle_alpha   90.00
_cell.angle_beta   90.00
_cell.angle_gamma   90.00
#
_symmetry.space_group_name_H-M   'P 1'
#
loop_
_entity.id
_entity.type
_entity.pdbx_description
1 polymer ?
#
loop_
_entity_poly.entity_id
_entity_poly.type
_entity_poly.pdbx_seq_one_letter_code
_entity_poly.pdbx_strand_id
1 'polypeptide(L)'
;MSTQAERGRIFRALHERDRAFIIPNPWNAGTARLLAHLGFEALATTSMGYAFSLGRTDGSLGRGETLKGAAEIVGATDLPVSADLENGFGDAPEAAAETIRLAAAEGLVGGSIEDATGRPDHPIYELR
;
A
#
# COMPACT_ATOMS: atom_id res chain seq x y z
N MET A 1 3.28 10.55 18.65
CA MET A 1 3.05 9.62 17.53
C MET A 1 1.68 8.99 17.67
N SER A 2 0.88 9.01 16.60
CA SER A 2 -0.43 8.34 16.58
C SER A 2 -0.26 6.83 16.54
N THR A 3 -1.12 6.09 17.24
CA THR A 3 -1.18 4.64 17.16
C THR A 3 -1.72 4.18 15.81
N GLN A 4 -1.45 2.94 15.40
CA GLN A 4 -2.03 2.36 14.19
C GLN A 4 -3.56 2.40 14.21
N ALA A 5 -4.18 2.12 15.37
CA ALA A 5 -5.64 2.18 15.53
C ALA A 5 -6.20 3.60 15.33
N GLU A 6 -5.50 4.63 15.78
CA GLU A 6 -5.87 6.03 15.55
C GLU A 6 -5.74 6.40 14.07
N ARG A 7 -4.62 6.01 13.44
CA ARG A 7 -4.44 6.22 11.99
C ARG A 7 -5.50 5.50 11.17
N GLY A 8 -5.88 4.28 11.55
CA GLY A 8 -6.97 3.55 10.90
C GLY A 8 -8.32 4.25 11.01
N ARG A 9 -8.64 4.82 12.17
CA ARG A 9 -9.86 5.64 12.35
C ARG A 9 -9.84 6.90 11.50
N ILE A 10 -8.70 7.60 11.43
CA ILE A 10 -8.52 8.77 10.57
C ILE A 10 -8.72 8.38 9.10
N PHE A 11 -8.08 7.29 8.65
CA PHE A 11 -8.19 6.82 7.27
C PHE A 11 -9.63 6.49 6.87
N ARG A 12 -10.38 5.80 7.75
CA ARG A 12 -11.80 5.54 7.55
C ARG A 12 -12.60 6.84 7.46
N ALA A 13 -12.42 7.76 8.39
CA ALA A 13 -13.13 9.05 8.40
C ALA A 13 -12.89 9.88 7.13
N LEU A 14 -11.69 9.81 6.54
CA LEU A 14 -11.39 10.44 5.26
C LEU A 14 -12.27 9.90 4.12
N HIS A 15 -12.58 8.60 4.12
CA HIS A 15 -13.42 7.96 3.11
C HIS A 15 -14.93 8.15 3.34
N GLU A 16 -15.32 8.46 4.56
CA GLU A 16 -16.73 8.65 4.95
C GLU A 16 -17.22 10.10 4.83
N ARG A 17 -16.35 11.05 4.55
CA ARG A 17 -16.73 12.46 4.38
C ARG A 17 -17.32 12.73 2.99
N ASP A 18 -18.15 13.78 2.87
CA ASP A 18 -18.93 14.12 1.65
C ASP A 18 -18.09 14.61 0.45
N ARG A 19 -16.78 14.57 0.53
CA ARG A 19 -15.88 15.01 -0.54
C ARG A 19 -14.72 14.04 -0.73
N ALA A 20 -14.28 13.92 -1.96
CA ALA A 20 -13.05 13.20 -2.29
C ALA A 20 -11.82 13.87 -1.64
N PHE A 21 -10.79 13.10 -1.41
CA PHE A 21 -9.48 13.56 -0.97
C PHE A 21 -8.38 12.93 -1.83
N ILE A 22 -7.22 13.55 -1.83
CA ILE A 22 -6.07 13.06 -2.61
C ILE A 22 -5.20 12.18 -1.71
N ILE A 23 -4.89 10.98 -2.20
CA ILE A 23 -3.94 10.07 -1.57
C ILE A 23 -2.73 9.97 -2.51
N PRO A 24 -1.64 10.74 -2.28
CA PRO A 24 -0.46 10.67 -3.12
C PRO A 24 0.38 9.42 -2.84
N ASN A 25 1.19 9.05 -3.83
CA ASN A 25 2.00 7.85 -3.79
C ASN A 25 3.49 8.17 -3.56
N PRO A 26 4.00 8.11 -2.32
CA PRO A 26 5.44 8.17 -2.07
C PRO A 26 6.14 6.90 -2.57
N TRP A 27 7.38 7.07 -3.05
CA TRP A 27 8.22 5.96 -3.50
C TRP A 27 9.14 5.42 -2.40
N ASN A 28 9.42 6.26 -1.38
CA ASN A 28 10.34 5.96 -0.28
C ASN A 28 10.07 6.87 0.92
N ALA A 29 10.80 6.67 2.01
CA ALA A 29 10.68 7.47 3.24
C ALA A 29 10.87 8.98 3.01
N GLY A 30 11.78 9.38 2.12
CA GLY A 30 12.04 10.80 1.82
C GLY A 30 10.85 11.48 1.17
N THR A 31 10.28 10.86 0.13
CA THR A 31 9.07 11.38 -0.53
C THR A 31 7.84 11.32 0.37
N ALA A 32 7.74 10.33 1.27
CA ALA A 32 6.67 10.27 2.26
C ALA A 32 6.71 11.48 3.21
N ARG A 33 7.89 11.85 3.72
CA ARG A 33 8.07 13.04 4.56
C ARG A 33 7.73 14.32 3.83
N LEU A 34 8.14 14.44 2.56
CA LEU A 34 7.82 15.59 1.73
C LEU A 34 6.32 15.76 1.56
N LEU A 35 5.60 14.69 1.20
CA LEU A 35 4.16 14.71 1.02
C LEU A 35 3.41 15.00 2.33
N ALA A 36 3.87 14.46 3.46
CA ALA A 36 3.32 14.79 4.77
C ALA A 36 3.51 16.29 5.10
N HIS A 37 4.69 16.85 4.81
CA HIS A 37 4.97 18.28 5.01
C HIS A 37 4.11 19.19 4.12
N LEU A 38 3.76 18.74 2.92
CA LEU A 38 2.86 19.47 2.00
C LEU A 38 1.39 19.46 2.44
N GLY A 39 1.04 18.77 3.54
CA GLY A 39 -0.29 18.78 4.14
C GLY A 39 -1.26 17.74 3.60
N PHE A 40 -0.78 16.71 2.90
CA PHE A 40 -1.64 15.58 2.55
C PHE A 40 -2.08 14.84 3.82
N GLU A 41 -3.29 14.28 3.81
CA GLU A 41 -3.94 13.70 4.98
C GLU A 41 -3.75 12.18 5.10
N ALA A 42 -3.36 11.52 4.01
CA ALA A 42 -3.06 10.10 3.93
C ALA A 42 -2.09 9.83 2.78
N LEU A 43 -1.42 8.68 2.80
CA LEU A 43 -0.52 8.23 1.75
C LEU A 43 -0.91 6.82 1.30
N ALA A 44 -0.61 6.48 0.05
CA ALA A 44 -0.67 5.09 -0.43
C ALA A 44 0.65 4.71 -1.10
N THR A 45 1.15 3.51 -0.85
CA THR A 45 2.34 3.04 -1.55
C THR A 45 2.04 2.77 -3.02
N THR A 46 3.07 2.59 -3.82
CA THR A 46 3.01 2.19 -5.23
C THR A 46 4.07 1.14 -5.48
N SER A 47 3.67 -0.05 -5.93
CA SER A 47 4.56 -1.15 -6.25
C SER A 47 5.57 -0.76 -7.33
N MET A 48 5.10 -0.12 -8.40
CA MET A 48 5.92 0.38 -9.48
C MET A 48 6.93 1.44 -9.00
N GLY A 49 6.48 2.45 -8.25
CA GLY A 49 7.35 3.53 -7.78
C GLY A 49 8.43 3.02 -6.84
N TYR A 50 8.11 2.06 -5.98
CA TYR A 50 9.11 1.44 -5.11
C TYR A 50 10.11 0.60 -5.90
N ALA A 51 9.65 -0.23 -6.87
CA ALA A 51 10.54 -0.97 -7.75
C ALA A 51 11.50 -0.04 -8.50
N PHE A 52 10.99 1.05 -9.07
CA PHE A 52 11.81 2.05 -9.78
C PHE A 52 12.82 2.73 -8.86
N SER A 53 12.48 3.02 -7.61
CA SER A 53 13.42 3.58 -6.63
C SER A 53 14.59 2.64 -6.32
N LEU A 54 14.42 1.34 -6.57
CA LEU A 54 15.45 0.31 -6.44
C LEU A 54 16.15 -0.02 -7.79
N GLY A 55 15.83 0.70 -8.87
CA GLY A 55 16.36 0.44 -10.21
C GLY A 55 15.82 -0.85 -10.83
N ARG A 56 14.61 -1.28 -10.46
CA ARG A 56 13.97 -2.52 -10.92
C ARG A 56 12.68 -2.21 -11.67
N THR A 57 12.22 -3.14 -12.49
CA THR A 57 10.96 -3.04 -13.23
C THR A 57 9.75 -3.32 -12.33
N ASP A 58 8.60 -2.80 -12.72
CA ASP A 58 7.32 -3.09 -12.08
C ASP A 58 7.02 -4.60 -12.06
N GLY A 59 6.39 -5.07 -10.99
CA GLY A 59 6.07 -6.49 -10.79
C GLY A 59 7.28 -7.40 -10.48
N SER A 60 8.49 -6.84 -10.30
CA SER A 60 9.70 -7.61 -10.04
C SER A 60 9.99 -7.86 -8.56
N LEU A 61 9.22 -7.24 -7.66
CA LEU A 61 9.41 -7.36 -6.21
C LEU A 61 8.53 -8.48 -5.66
N GLY A 62 9.08 -9.21 -4.70
CA GLY A 62 8.29 -10.17 -3.93
C GLY A 62 7.56 -9.51 -2.75
N ARG A 63 6.63 -10.25 -2.12
CA ARG A 63 5.85 -9.79 -0.98
C ARG A 63 6.71 -9.18 0.14
N GLY A 64 7.79 -9.85 0.52
CA GLY A 64 8.66 -9.37 1.61
C GLY A 64 9.34 -8.04 1.28
N GLU A 65 9.79 -7.85 0.04
CA GLU A 65 10.41 -6.59 -0.40
C GLU A 65 9.39 -5.45 -0.44
N THR A 66 8.19 -5.71 -0.98
CA THR A 66 7.10 -4.74 -1.03
C THR A 66 6.67 -4.31 0.36
N LEU A 67 6.48 -5.24 1.29
CA LEU A 67 6.12 -4.93 2.68
C LEU A 67 7.23 -4.16 3.40
N LYS A 68 8.50 -4.50 3.15
CA LYS A 68 9.63 -3.74 3.69
C LYS A 68 9.59 -2.27 3.25
N GLY A 69 9.37 -2.01 1.96
CA GLY A 69 9.25 -0.64 1.45
C GLY A 69 8.04 0.11 2.05
N ALA A 70 6.92 -0.59 2.21
CA ALA A 70 5.74 -0.03 2.86
C ALA A 70 6.01 0.32 4.34
N ALA A 71 6.71 -0.54 5.08
CA ALA A 71 7.12 -0.30 6.47
C ALA A 71 8.03 0.93 6.60
N GLU A 72 8.97 1.14 5.67
CA GLU A 72 9.82 2.34 5.63
C GLU A 72 8.99 3.62 5.47
N ILE A 73 7.94 3.60 4.65
CA ILE A 73 7.01 4.72 4.47
C ILE A 73 6.18 4.93 5.73
N VAL A 74 5.64 3.88 6.33
CA VAL A 74 4.90 3.94 7.62
C VAL A 74 5.76 4.56 8.71
N GLY A 75 7.03 4.16 8.81
CA GLY A 75 7.96 4.69 9.80
C GLY A 75 8.40 6.14 9.55
N ALA A 76 8.18 6.68 8.36
CA ALA A 76 8.59 8.02 7.97
C ALA A 76 7.58 9.12 8.33
N THR A 77 6.34 8.78 8.68
CA THR A 77 5.25 9.73 8.89
C THR A 77 4.27 9.27 9.97
N ASP A 78 3.52 10.22 10.54
CA ASP A 78 2.38 9.94 11.41
C ASP A 78 1.04 9.83 10.64
N LEU A 79 1.06 10.00 9.32
CA LEU A 79 -0.13 9.86 8.48
C LEU A 79 -0.58 8.40 8.35
N PRO A 80 -1.88 8.16 8.12
CA PRO A 80 -2.34 6.84 7.70
C PRO A 80 -1.75 6.46 6.34
N VAL A 81 -1.25 5.23 6.24
CA VAL A 81 -0.67 4.69 5.01
C VAL A 81 -1.44 3.44 4.58
N SER A 82 -1.94 3.45 3.35
CA SER A 82 -2.46 2.29 2.64
C SER A 82 -1.37 1.67 1.75
N ALA A 83 -1.48 0.41 1.39
CA ALA A 83 -0.51 -0.23 0.51
C ALA A 83 -1.14 -0.74 -0.79
N ASP A 84 -0.41 -0.57 -1.89
CA ASP A 84 -0.57 -1.33 -3.12
C ASP A 84 0.06 -2.71 -2.89
N LEU A 85 -0.76 -3.75 -2.86
CA LEU A 85 -0.36 -5.13 -2.55
C LEU A 85 -0.50 -6.04 -3.78
N GLU A 86 -0.52 -5.47 -4.98
CA GLU A 86 -0.63 -6.20 -6.24
C GLU A 86 -1.80 -7.21 -6.20
N ASN A 87 -1.59 -8.45 -6.63
CA ASN A 87 -2.60 -9.51 -6.54
C ASN A 87 -2.61 -10.26 -5.19
N GLY A 88 -1.92 -9.74 -4.17
CA GLY A 88 -1.72 -10.41 -2.88
C GLY A 88 -0.57 -11.42 -2.88
N PHE A 89 0.27 -11.41 -3.92
CA PHE A 89 1.47 -12.27 -4.05
C PHE A 89 1.18 -13.77 -4.05
N GLY A 90 0.08 -14.15 -4.69
CA GLY A 90 -0.28 -15.55 -4.93
C GLY A 90 -1.70 -15.68 -5.47
N ASP A 91 -1.97 -16.77 -6.18
CA ASP A 91 -3.25 -17.00 -6.87
C ASP A 91 -4.38 -17.44 -5.92
N ALA A 92 -4.03 -18.01 -4.77
CA ALA A 92 -5.03 -18.49 -3.80
C ALA A 92 -5.52 -17.34 -2.90
N PRO A 93 -6.80 -17.29 -2.54
CA PRO A 93 -7.34 -16.28 -1.62
C PRO A 93 -6.59 -16.20 -0.29
N GLU A 94 -6.07 -17.33 0.19
CA GLU A 94 -5.28 -17.43 1.41
C GLU A 94 -3.96 -16.65 1.32
N ALA A 95 -3.37 -16.54 0.12
CA ALA A 95 -2.17 -15.72 -0.10
C ALA A 95 -2.47 -14.24 0.07
N ALA A 96 -3.60 -13.75 -0.45
CA ALA A 96 -4.06 -12.39 -0.24
C ALA A 96 -4.36 -12.12 1.24
N ALA A 97 -5.05 -13.04 1.93
CA ALA A 97 -5.34 -12.93 3.35
C ALA A 97 -4.06 -12.82 4.19
N GLU A 98 -3.06 -13.67 3.90
CA GLU A 98 -1.76 -13.62 4.58
C GLU A 98 -1.01 -12.31 4.30
N THR A 99 -1.07 -11.81 3.07
CA THR A 99 -0.46 -10.53 2.70
C THR A 99 -1.09 -9.37 3.47
N ILE A 100 -2.41 -9.32 3.60
CA ILE A 100 -3.11 -8.32 4.41
C ILE A 100 -2.72 -8.43 5.90
N ARG A 101 -2.63 -9.65 6.42
CA ARG A 101 -2.20 -9.88 7.82
C ARG A 101 -0.80 -9.33 8.07
N LEU A 102 0.14 -9.62 7.17
CA LEU A 102 1.52 -9.13 7.25
C LEU A 102 1.58 -7.60 7.08
N ALA A 103 0.84 -7.04 6.14
CA ALA A 103 0.75 -5.60 5.94
C ALA A 103 0.25 -4.86 7.20
N ALA A 104 -0.76 -5.40 7.87
CA ALA A 104 -1.24 -4.87 9.14
C ALA A 104 -0.16 -4.93 10.24
N ALA A 105 0.65 -5.98 10.28
CA ALA A 105 1.77 -6.10 11.23
C ALA A 105 2.85 -5.03 11.02
N GLU A 106 3.03 -4.55 9.77
CA GLU A 106 3.94 -3.44 9.43
C GLU A 106 3.35 -2.04 9.73
N GLY A 107 2.14 -1.96 10.28
CA GLY A 107 1.50 -0.71 10.69
C GLY A 107 0.68 -0.02 9.60
N LEU A 108 0.44 -0.69 8.48
CA LEU A 108 -0.47 -0.23 7.43
C LEU A 108 -1.93 -0.24 7.93
N VAL A 109 -2.73 0.68 7.44
CA VAL A 109 -4.14 0.83 7.84
C VAL A 109 -5.14 0.61 6.70
N GLY A 110 -4.63 0.30 5.53
CA GLY A 110 -5.40 -0.03 4.34
C GLY A 110 -4.55 -0.78 3.32
N GLY A 111 -5.18 -1.32 2.31
CA GLY A 111 -4.52 -1.99 1.21
C GLY A 111 -5.46 -2.22 0.05
N SER A 112 -4.91 -2.29 -1.16
CA SER A 112 -5.60 -2.72 -2.38
C SER A 112 -5.08 -4.08 -2.82
N ILE A 113 -5.98 -4.95 -3.25
CA ILE A 113 -5.67 -6.22 -3.91
C ILE A 113 -6.29 -6.17 -5.30
N GLU A 114 -5.50 -6.48 -6.30
CA GLU A 114 -5.90 -6.51 -7.70
C GLU A 114 -6.40 -7.89 -8.11
N ASP A 115 -7.33 -7.94 -9.04
CA ASP A 115 -7.78 -9.17 -9.67
C ASP A 115 -6.89 -9.59 -10.88
N ALA A 116 -5.76 -8.93 -11.08
CA ALA A 116 -4.80 -9.20 -12.12
C ALA A 116 -3.95 -10.44 -11.82
N THR A 117 -3.90 -11.40 -12.75
CA THR A 117 -3.11 -12.63 -12.59
C THR A 117 -1.63 -12.43 -12.94
N GLY A 118 -1.28 -11.38 -13.68
CA GLY A 118 0.04 -11.20 -14.29
C GLY A 118 0.30 -12.10 -15.51
N ARG A 119 -0.65 -12.93 -15.94
CA ARG A 119 -0.53 -13.83 -17.10
C ARG A 119 -1.23 -13.22 -18.33
N PRO A 120 -0.53 -13.00 -19.45
CA PRO A 120 -1.12 -12.36 -20.64
C PRO A 120 -2.30 -13.13 -21.27
N ASP A 121 -2.28 -14.45 -21.19
CA ASP A 121 -3.30 -15.34 -21.71
C ASP A 121 -4.52 -15.49 -20.77
N HIS A 122 -4.39 -15.07 -19.52
CA HIS A 122 -5.44 -15.12 -18.51
C HIS A 122 -5.32 -13.94 -17.53
N PRO A 123 -5.58 -12.71 -18.01
CA PRO A 123 -5.16 -11.49 -17.31
C PRO A 123 -5.90 -11.21 -16.00
N ILE A 124 -7.12 -11.73 -15.83
CA ILE A 124 -7.98 -11.48 -14.66
C ILE A 124 -8.37 -12.84 -14.05
N TYR A 125 -8.45 -12.91 -12.73
CA TYR A 125 -8.97 -14.09 -12.03
C TYR A 125 -10.45 -14.31 -12.34
N GLU A 126 -10.84 -15.58 -12.47
CA GLU A 126 -12.23 -15.94 -12.64
C GLU A 126 -13.06 -15.64 -11.38
N LEU A 127 -14.26 -15.13 -11.57
CA LEU A 127 -15.24 -14.97 -10.49
C LEU A 127 -15.70 -16.36 -10.02
N ARG A 128 -15.55 -16.66 -8.76
CA ARG A 128 -15.99 -17.93 -8.13
C ARG A 128 -17.14 -17.69 -7.17
#